data_4a668c159868ceb98458fedbf36679b9
#
_entry.id   4a668c159868ceb98458fedbf36679b9
#
_cell.length_a   1.000
_cell.length_b   1.000
_cell.length_c   1.000
_cell.angle_alpha   90.00
_cell.angle_beta   90.00
_cell.angle_gamma   90.00
#
_symmetry.space_group_name_H-M   'P 1'
#
loop_
_entity.id
_entity.type
_entity.pdbx_description
1 polymer ?
#
loop_
_entity_poly.entity_id
_entity_poly.type
_entity_poly.pdbx_seq_one_letter_code
_entity_poly.pdbx_strand_id
1 'polypeptide(L)'
;MLNHQLANAWVLFLDADELVTDEFCDAVASAVQLREFNGYWLHYTNYFLGRPLRHGVPQRKLALFEVGSGLYERIDEDSWSALDMEVHEHPIIQGAVGQIGARIIHRDDRGVLRFIDRHRDYAKWEANRTRALEPNLADSASSLTARQRFKYRHLRDWWFPYFYFCVQYFLKLGVLDGHAGLQYALYKFWYFSTVRLLLLEPPSESGPAVPSVADAPQGAADATLPLQADIRTPRD
;
A
#
# COMPACT_ATOMS: atom_id res chain seq x y z
N MET A 1 23.13 23.09 -7.94
CA MET A 1 22.39 24.37 -7.80
C MET A 1 20.86 24.21 -7.55
N LEU A 2 20.33 23.01 -7.43
CA LEU A 2 18.90 22.76 -7.13
C LEU A 2 18.51 22.83 -5.64
N ASN A 3 19.50 22.75 -4.73
CA ASN A 3 19.23 22.65 -3.29
C ASN A 3 18.71 23.92 -2.59
N HIS A 4 18.86 25.10 -3.18
CA HIS A 4 18.42 26.36 -2.54
C HIS A 4 16.95 26.73 -2.83
N GLN A 5 16.34 26.17 -3.88
CA GLN A 5 14.94 26.47 -4.25
C GLN A 5 13.91 25.63 -3.51
N LEU A 6 14.31 24.52 -2.87
CA LEU A 6 13.43 23.62 -2.15
C LEU A 6 13.48 23.79 -0.62
N ALA A 7 14.29 24.72 -0.12
CA ALA A 7 14.28 25.04 1.30
C ALA A 7 12.88 25.52 1.71
N ASN A 8 12.29 24.86 2.70
CA ASN A 8 10.93 25.09 3.18
C ASN A 8 9.78 24.67 2.21
N ALA A 9 10.06 23.90 1.18
CA ALA A 9 9.02 23.32 0.35
C ALA A 9 8.34 22.12 1.06
N TRP A 10 7.08 21.90 0.74
CA TRP A 10 6.33 20.74 1.21
C TRP A 10 6.05 19.80 0.06
N VAL A 11 6.03 18.52 0.34
CA VAL A 11 5.62 17.50 -0.63
C VAL A 11 4.39 16.78 -0.11
N LEU A 12 3.41 16.61 -0.99
CA LEU A 12 2.21 15.82 -0.77
C LEU A 12 2.20 14.67 -1.80
N PHE A 13 2.21 13.43 -1.30
CA PHE A 13 2.09 12.25 -2.13
C PHE A 13 0.62 11.81 -2.20
N LEU A 14 0.10 11.73 -3.42
CA LEU A 14 -1.26 11.28 -3.70
C LEU A 14 -1.21 10.14 -4.73
N ASP A 15 -2.01 9.11 -4.50
CA ASP A 15 -2.19 8.03 -5.45
C ASP A 15 -3.23 8.44 -6.52
N ALA A 16 -3.17 7.84 -7.70
CA ALA A 16 -4.02 8.23 -8.83
C ALA A 16 -5.53 7.98 -8.61
N ASP A 17 -5.90 7.19 -7.60
CA ASP A 17 -7.27 6.88 -7.19
C ASP A 17 -7.68 7.63 -5.90
N GLU A 18 -6.90 8.66 -5.50
CA GLU A 18 -7.19 9.55 -4.39
C GLU A 18 -7.75 10.88 -4.88
N LEU A 19 -8.87 11.29 -4.31
CA LEU A 19 -9.55 12.54 -4.62
C LEU A 19 -9.49 13.48 -3.42
N VAL A 20 -8.97 14.66 -3.63
CA VAL A 20 -8.92 15.72 -2.63
C VAL A 20 -10.19 16.58 -2.70
N THR A 21 -10.64 17.05 -1.54
CA THR A 21 -11.75 18.01 -1.42
C THR A 21 -11.22 19.41 -1.13
N ASP A 22 -12.04 20.43 -1.36
CA ASP A 22 -11.68 21.82 -1.02
C ASP A 22 -11.35 21.94 0.47
N GLU A 23 -12.14 21.27 1.35
CA GLU A 23 -11.88 21.22 2.80
C GLU A 23 -10.48 20.64 3.11
N PHE A 24 -10.07 19.60 2.38
CA PHE A 24 -8.74 19.02 2.53
C PHE A 24 -7.65 19.99 2.07
N CYS A 25 -7.85 20.65 0.93
CA CYS A 25 -6.90 21.64 0.40
C CYS A 25 -6.70 22.80 1.37
N ASP A 26 -7.78 23.35 1.95
CA ASP A 26 -7.74 24.42 2.93
C ASP A 26 -7.03 23.98 4.23
N ALA A 27 -7.29 22.76 4.68
CA ALA A 27 -6.63 22.22 5.87
C ALA A 27 -5.12 22.01 5.65
N VAL A 28 -4.71 21.54 4.47
CA VAL A 28 -3.30 21.41 4.09
C VAL A 28 -2.64 22.78 4.03
N ALA A 29 -3.26 23.76 3.35
CA ALA A 29 -2.73 25.13 3.24
C ALA A 29 -2.51 25.73 4.62
N SER A 30 -3.48 25.59 5.53
CA SER A 30 -3.38 26.08 6.92
C SER A 30 -2.24 25.40 7.68
N ALA A 31 -2.14 24.08 7.59
CA ALA A 31 -1.11 23.30 8.28
C ALA A 31 0.31 23.65 7.81
N VAL A 32 0.49 23.85 6.50
CA VAL A 32 1.76 24.25 5.88
C VAL A 32 2.16 25.69 6.31
N GLN A 33 1.18 26.59 6.48
CA GLN A 33 1.43 27.96 6.94
C GLN A 33 1.82 28.03 8.41
N LEU A 34 1.17 27.24 9.28
CA LEU A 34 1.40 27.22 10.72
C LEU A 34 2.76 26.60 11.08
N ARG A 35 3.24 25.64 10.32
CA ARG A 35 4.54 24.97 10.51
C ARG A 35 4.74 24.40 11.92
N GLU A 36 3.68 23.90 12.54
CA GLU A 36 3.75 23.29 13.88
C GLU A 36 4.43 21.92 13.86
N PHE A 37 4.37 21.23 12.72
CA PHE A 37 4.85 19.86 12.54
C PHE A 37 5.68 19.76 11.27
N ASN A 38 6.58 18.77 11.22
CA ASN A 38 7.41 18.48 10.05
C ASN A 38 6.75 17.51 9.08
N GLY A 39 5.66 16.87 9.49
CA GLY A 39 4.85 15.99 8.66
C GLY A 39 3.46 15.77 9.22
N TYR A 40 2.56 15.23 8.39
CA TYR A 40 1.16 15.04 8.77
C TYR A 40 0.62 13.70 8.29
N TRP A 41 -0.08 13.01 9.19
CA TRP A 41 -0.92 11.87 8.86
C TRP A 41 -2.17 12.35 8.14
N LEU A 42 -2.44 11.76 6.99
CA LEU A 42 -3.64 11.96 6.20
C LEU A 42 -4.62 10.82 6.47
N HIS A 43 -5.89 11.15 6.57
CA HIS A 43 -6.97 10.21 6.82
C HIS A 43 -7.78 9.97 5.55
N TYR A 44 -8.26 8.75 5.36
CA TYR A 44 -8.98 8.35 4.17
C TYR A 44 -10.41 7.93 4.47
N THR A 45 -11.30 8.25 3.54
CA THR A 45 -12.61 7.61 3.40
C THR A 45 -12.50 6.64 2.23
N ASN A 46 -12.37 5.36 2.54
CA ASN A 46 -12.31 4.32 1.50
C ASN A 46 -13.71 3.97 1.02
N TYR A 47 -13.83 3.66 -0.25
CA TYR A 47 -15.04 3.12 -0.85
C TYR A 47 -14.88 1.61 -1.06
N PHE A 48 -15.95 0.87 -0.79
CA PHE A 48 -16.02 -0.55 -1.07
C PHE A 48 -17.44 -0.91 -1.57
N LEU A 49 -17.51 -1.63 -2.68
CA LEU A 49 -18.77 -1.91 -3.36
C LEU A 49 -19.63 -0.64 -3.63
N GLY A 50 -18.96 0.44 -4.04
CA GLY A 50 -19.59 1.72 -4.34
C GLY A 50 -20.08 2.52 -3.12
N ARG A 51 -19.79 2.07 -1.89
CA ARG A 51 -20.21 2.74 -0.65
C ARG A 51 -19.03 3.20 0.18
N PRO A 52 -19.09 4.39 0.80
CA PRO A 52 -18.06 4.85 1.70
C PRO A 52 -18.03 4.01 2.98
N LEU A 53 -16.84 3.60 3.39
CA LEU A 53 -16.60 2.99 4.70
C LEU A 53 -16.22 4.11 5.69
N ARG A 54 -17.13 4.42 6.59
CA ARG A 54 -16.98 5.49 7.58
C ARG A 54 -16.45 4.98 8.92
N HIS A 55 -16.58 3.70 9.14
CA HIS A 55 -16.22 2.98 10.35
C HIS A 55 -15.18 1.89 10.06
N GLY A 56 -14.83 1.12 11.07
CA GLY A 56 -13.79 0.12 10.96
C GLY A 56 -12.40 0.64 11.34
N VAL A 57 -11.38 -0.15 11.05
CA VAL A 57 -9.99 0.24 11.33
C VAL A 57 -9.60 1.40 10.40
N PRO A 58 -9.29 2.59 10.95
CA PRO A 58 -8.99 3.76 10.13
C PRO A 58 -7.72 3.52 9.34
N GLN A 59 -7.78 3.91 8.06
CA GLN A 59 -6.60 3.95 7.21
C GLN A 59 -6.05 5.37 7.20
N ARG A 60 -4.75 5.46 7.34
CA ARG A 60 -4.00 6.71 7.31
C ARG A 60 -2.64 6.48 6.70
N LYS A 61 -2.12 7.49 6.02
CA LYS A 61 -0.81 7.50 5.37
C LYS A 61 -0.07 8.75 5.80
N LEU A 62 1.20 8.63 6.10
CA LEU A 62 2.06 9.78 6.33
C LEU A 62 2.57 10.24 4.97
N ALA A 63 1.92 11.24 4.38
CA ALA A 63 2.13 11.57 2.97
C ALA A 63 2.25 13.08 2.69
N LEU A 64 2.18 13.92 3.73
CA LEU A 64 2.49 15.35 3.65
C LEU A 64 3.65 15.64 4.59
N PHE A 65 4.78 16.14 4.08
CA PHE A 65 5.91 16.51 4.92
C PHE A 65 6.82 17.55 4.27
N GLU A 66 7.59 18.25 5.10
CA GLU A 66 8.56 19.24 4.66
C GLU A 66 9.75 18.56 3.97
N VAL A 67 10.16 19.10 2.83
CA VAL A 67 11.30 18.58 2.06
C VAL A 67 12.57 18.68 2.90
N GLY A 68 13.28 17.55 3.03
CA GLY A 68 14.48 17.43 3.86
C GLY A 68 14.21 16.96 5.28
N SER A 69 12.95 16.95 5.76
CA SER A 69 12.60 16.42 7.09
C SER A 69 12.28 14.92 7.08
N GLY A 70 12.06 14.32 5.91
CA GLY A 70 11.66 12.93 5.79
C GLY A 70 12.38 12.19 4.67
N LEU A 71 12.65 10.91 4.92
CA LEU A 71 13.12 9.95 3.93
C LEU A 71 12.22 8.71 4.01
N TYR A 72 11.92 8.14 2.85
CA TYR A 72 11.24 6.84 2.83
C TYR A 72 12.14 5.74 3.41
N GLU A 73 11.54 4.87 4.19
CA GLU A 73 12.19 3.64 4.66
C GLU A 73 12.61 2.86 3.41
N ARG A 74 13.89 2.50 3.34
CA ARG A 74 14.37 1.65 2.27
C ARG A 74 14.25 0.21 2.73
N ILE A 75 13.31 -0.52 2.15
CA ILE A 75 13.14 -1.94 2.40
C ILE A 75 13.91 -2.67 1.29
N ASP A 76 14.88 -3.48 1.66
CA ASP A 76 15.60 -4.32 0.69
C ASP A 76 14.68 -5.50 0.30
N GLU A 77 13.93 -5.31 -0.76
CA GLU A 77 12.97 -6.27 -1.29
C GLU A 77 13.48 -7.00 -2.53
N ASP A 78 14.61 -6.61 -3.08
CA ASP A 78 15.11 -7.08 -4.38
C ASP A 78 15.26 -8.60 -4.45
N SER A 79 15.45 -9.26 -3.32
CA SER A 79 15.61 -10.72 -3.23
C SER A 79 14.29 -11.50 -3.22
N TRP A 80 13.12 -10.88 -2.93
CA TRP A 80 11.88 -11.62 -2.69
C TRP A 80 10.60 -10.92 -3.17
N SER A 81 10.67 -9.70 -3.66
CA SER A 81 9.53 -8.97 -4.21
C SER A 81 9.81 -8.54 -5.64
N ALA A 82 8.94 -8.94 -6.57
CA ALA A 82 8.88 -8.41 -7.93
C ALA A 82 7.84 -7.29 -8.05
N LEU A 83 7.23 -6.90 -6.94
CA LEU A 83 6.23 -5.85 -6.88
C LEU A 83 6.95 -4.55 -6.60
N ASP A 84 6.67 -3.55 -7.41
CA ASP A 84 7.02 -2.15 -7.12
C ASP A 84 6.14 -1.68 -5.96
N MET A 85 6.60 -1.97 -4.72
CA MET A 85 5.81 -1.82 -3.50
C MET A 85 6.19 -0.55 -2.73
N GLU A 86 6.49 0.53 -3.42
CA GLU A 86 6.61 1.88 -2.82
C GLU A 86 5.44 2.21 -1.88
N VAL A 87 4.31 1.52 -2.04
CA VAL A 87 3.10 1.66 -1.21
C VAL A 87 3.30 1.22 0.25
N HIS A 88 4.30 0.40 0.55
CA HIS A 88 4.55 -0.11 1.91
C HIS A 88 5.74 0.53 2.61
N GLU A 89 6.51 1.33 1.91
CA GLU A 89 7.53 2.16 2.52
C GLU A 89 6.87 3.34 3.24
N HIS A 90 7.25 3.55 4.48
CA HIS A 90 6.75 4.67 5.27
C HIS A 90 7.82 5.75 5.37
N PRO A 91 7.48 7.03 5.17
CA PRO A 91 8.43 8.08 5.42
C PRO A 91 8.76 8.13 6.92
N ILE A 92 10.05 8.16 7.22
CA ILE A 92 10.59 8.41 8.56
C ILE A 92 10.82 9.91 8.65
N ILE A 93 10.02 10.60 9.46
CA ILE A 93 10.09 12.05 9.62
C ILE A 93 10.96 12.39 10.82
N GLN A 94 11.92 13.29 10.61
CA GLN A 94 12.69 13.91 11.68
C GLN A 94 11.90 15.11 12.21
N GLY A 95 11.46 15.01 13.47
CA GLY A 95 10.68 16.05 14.12
C GLY A 95 9.27 15.61 14.50
N ALA A 96 8.43 16.59 14.83
CA ALA A 96 7.08 16.36 15.27
C ALA A 96 6.15 16.08 14.09
N VAL A 97 5.19 15.15 14.29
CA VAL A 97 4.22 14.76 13.28
C VAL A 97 2.79 15.01 13.78
N GLY A 98 2.03 15.78 13.01
CA GLY A 98 0.64 16.09 13.25
C GLY A 98 -0.32 15.21 12.44
N GLN A 99 -1.58 15.66 12.32
CA GLN A 99 -2.59 15.01 11.49
C GLN A 99 -3.51 16.05 10.85
N ILE A 100 -3.93 15.79 9.60
CA ILE A 100 -4.94 16.57 8.90
C ILE A 100 -6.31 15.95 9.19
N GLY A 101 -7.25 16.73 9.76
CA GLY A 101 -8.58 16.26 10.12
C GLY A 101 -9.48 15.99 8.92
N ALA A 102 -9.37 16.81 7.86
CA ALA A 102 -10.08 16.62 6.60
C ALA A 102 -9.62 15.32 5.90
N ARG A 103 -10.56 14.63 5.23
CA ARG A 103 -10.30 13.30 4.67
C ARG A 103 -10.14 13.35 3.17
N ILE A 104 -9.24 12.52 2.66
CA ILE A 104 -9.10 12.19 1.24
C ILE A 104 -10.10 11.09 0.91
N ILE A 105 -10.72 11.19 -0.25
CA ILE A 105 -11.62 10.16 -0.77
C ILE A 105 -10.78 9.19 -1.60
N HIS A 106 -10.73 7.93 -1.17
CA HIS A 106 -10.04 6.87 -1.90
C HIS A 106 -11.07 5.92 -2.54
N ARG A 107 -11.17 6.00 -3.88
CA ARG A 107 -12.13 5.22 -4.67
C ARG A 107 -11.38 4.31 -5.64
N ASP A 108 -11.33 3.02 -5.30
CA ASP A 108 -10.88 2.01 -6.26
C ASP A 108 -12.08 1.42 -7.00
N ASP A 109 -12.46 2.08 -8.09
CA ASP A 109 -13.62 1.69 -8.93
C ASP A 109 -13.24 0.65 -10.01
N ARG A 110 -12.03 0.07 -9.96
CA ARG A 110 -11.52 -0.90 -10.96
C ARG A 110 -12.12 -2.30 -10.85
N GLY A 111 -13.07 -2.49 -9.94
CA GLY A 111 -13.84 -3.71 -9.77
C GLY A 111 -13.25 -4.71 -8.77
N VAL A 112 -14.13 -5.61 -8.30
CA VAL A 112 -13.82 -6.55 -7.20
C VAL A 112 -12.73 -7.54 -7.59
N LEU A 113 -12.67 -8.03 -8.82
CA LEU A 113 -11.64 -8.99 -9.23
C LEU A 113 -10.24 -8.37 -9.14
N ARG A 114 -10.07 -7.14 -9.65
CA ARG A 114 -8.79 -6.44 -9.54
C ARG A 114 -8.42 -6.12 -8.08
N PHE A 115 -9.41 -5.81 -7.26
CA PHE A 115 -9.21 -5.63 -5.83
C PHE A 115 -8.70 -6.93 -5.17
N ILE A 116 -9.28 -8.09 -5.51
CA ILE A 116 -8.85 -9.40 -5.00
C ILE A 116 -7.42 -9.72 -5.47
N ASP A 117 -7.13 -9.56 -6.76
CA ASP A 117 -5.81 -9.84 -7.33
C ASP A 117 -4.72 -9.02 -6.65
N ARG A 118 -4.93 -7.72 -6.47
CA ARG A 118 -4.01 -6.84 -5.78
C ARG A 118 -3.78 -7.28 -4.32
N HIS A 119 -4.83 -7.64 -3.60
CA HIS A 119 -4.69 -8.11 -2.23
C HIS A 119 -4.07 -9.50 -2.12
N ARG A 120 -4.21 -10.34 -3.14
CA ARG A 120 -3.44 -11.60 -3.22
C ARG A 120 -1.95 -11.30 -3.26
N ASP A 121 -1.54 -10.33 -4.06
CA ASP A 121 -0.14 -9.94 -4.18
C ASP A 121 0.36 -9.25 -2.89
N TYR A 122 -0.47 -8.42 -2.27
CA TYR A 122 -0.18 -7.88 -0.93
C TYR A 122 -0.05 -8.96 0.14
N ALA A 123 -0.84 -10.03 0.07
CA ALA A 123 -0.72 -11.14 1.02
C ALA A 123 0.61 -11.90 0.86
N LYS A 124 1.08 -12.09 -0.37
CA LYS A 124 2.41 -12.67 -0.64
C LYS A 124 3.52 -11.78 -0.08
N TRP A 125 3.45 -10.49 -0.39
CA TRP A 125 4.40 -9.51 0.12
C TRP A 125 4.44 -9.49 1.65
N GLU A 126 3.29 -9.42 2.30
CA GLU A 126 3.16 -9.42 3.76
C GLU A 126 3.76 -10.69 4.39
N ALA A 127 3.54 -11.85 3.77
CA ALA A 127 4.10 -13.11 4.22
C ALA A 127 5.64 -13.12 4.10
N ASN A 128 6.19 -12.64 2.98
CA ASN A 128 7.64 -12.56 2.77
C ASN A 128 8.29 -11.58 3.72
N ARG A 129 7.69 -10.38 3.90
CA ARG A 129 8.15 -9.41 4.89
C ARG A 129 8.15 -9.99 6.31
N THR A 130 7.11 -10.73 6.67
CA THR A 130 7.04 -11.39 7.98
C THR A 130 8.18 -12.37 8.16
N ARG A 131 8.47 -13.20 7.17
CA ARG A 131 9.61 -14.14 7.20
C ARG A 131 10.95 -13.42 7.35
N ALA A 132 11.13 -12.31 6.62
CA ALA A 132 12.34 -11.49 6.69
C ALA A 132 12.54 -10.81 8.07
N LEU A 133 11.44 -10.43 8.73
CA LEU A 133 11.49 -9.78 10.04
C LEU A 133 11.65 -10.78 11.21
N GLU A 134 11.18 -12.01 11.08
CA GLU A 134 11.16 -13.00 12.17
C GLU A 134 12.52 -13.20 12.86
N PRO A 135 13.66 -13.31 12.14
CA PRO A 135 14.97 -13.52 12.79
C PRO A 135 15.39 -12.35 13.70
N ASN A 136 14.92 -11.15 13.38
CA ASN A 136 15.34 -9.89 13.99
C ASN A 136 14.18 -9.09 14.60
N LEU A 137 13.03 -9.73 14.86
CA LEU A 137 11.83 -9.04 15.33
C LEU A 137 12.05 -8.31 16.67
N ALA A 138 12.92 -8.82 17.52
CA ALA A 138 13.29 -8.19 18.79
C ALA A 138 14.16 -6.93 18.56
N ASP A 139 15.09 -6.98 17.63
CA ASP A 139 16.03 -5.89 17.31
C ASP A 139 15.37 -4.82 16.42
N SER A 140 14.45 -5.22 15.55
CA SER A 140 13.63 -4.32 14.70
C SER A 140 12.56 -3.57 15.52
N ALA A 141 12.51 -3.77 16.84
CA ALA A 141 11.50 -3.14 17.71
C ALA A 141 11.56 -1.59 17.70
N SER A 142 12.69 -1.00 17.33
CA SER A 142 12.87 0.45 17.26
C SER A 142 12.23 1.07 15.99
N SER A 143 12.15 0.34 14.89
CA SER A 143 11.60 0.84 13.61
C SER A 143 10.10 0.56 13.45
N LEU A 144 9.53 -0.43 14.17
CA LEU A 144 8.14 -0.82 14.06
C LEU A 144 7.24 -0.16 15.10
N THR A 145 6.07 0.30 14.69
CA THR A 145 5.03 0.76 15.62
C THR A 145 4.52 -0.40 16.49
N ALA A 146 3.96 -0.10 17.67
CA ALA A 146 3.37 -1.11 18.55
C ALA A 146 2.32 -1.99 17.84
N ARG A 147 1.53 -1.39 16.93
CA ARG A 147 0.52 -2.10 16.11
C ARG A 147 1.18 -3.05 15.11
N GLN A 148 2.25 -2.62 14.44
CA GLN A 148 2.99 -3.46 13.50
C GLN A 148 3.66 -4.63 14.23
N ARG A 149 4.30 -4.38 15.38
CA ARG A 149 4.88 -5.45 16.22
C ARG A 149 3.86 -6.48 16.63
N PHE A 150 2.68 -6.04 17.12
CA PHE A 150 1.59 -6.94 17.45
C PHE A 150 1.14 -7.76 16.24
N LYS A 151 0.95 -7.12 15.08
CA LYS A 151 0.58 -7.78 13.83
C LYS A 151 1.59 -8.87 13.46
N TYR A 152 2.86 -8.52 13.27
CA TYR A 152 3.90 -9.46 12.82
C TYR A 152 4.13 -10.60 13.81
N ARG A 153 3.95 -10.37 15.10
CA ARG A 153 4.05 -11.40 16.13
C ARG A 153 2.95 -12.46 16.02
N HIS A 154 1.77 -12.08 15.58
CA HIS A 154 0.56 -12.93 15.65
C HIS A 154 0.02 -13.36 14.28
N LEU A 155 0.65 -12.99 13.17
CA LEU A 155 0.19 -13.39 11.83
C LEU A 155 0.14 -14.90 11.61
N ARG A 156 0.95 -15.69 12.32
CA ARG A 156 0.93 -17.16 12.27
C ARG A 156 -0.16 -17.78 13.13
N ASP A 157 -0.70 -17.05 14.08
CA ASP A 157 -1.66 -17.57 15.03
C ASP A 157 -3.02 -17.79 14.34
N TRP A 158 -3.66 -18.92 14.64
CA TRP A 158 -4.95 -19.27 14.03
C TRP A 158 -6.08 -18.30 14.39
N TRP A 159 -6.00 -17.67 15.55
CA TRP A 159 -7.02 -16.75 16.06
C TRP A 159 -6.91 -15.34 15.47
N PHE A 160 -5.77 -14.94 14.91
CA PHE A 160 -5.52 -13.57 14.46
C PHE A 160 -6.49 -13.06 13.39
N PRO A 161 -6.86 -13.83 12.34
CA PRO A 161 -7.86 -13.39 11.37
C PRO A 161 -9.24 -13.13 12.01
N TYR A 162 -9.65 -13.98 12.95
CA TYR A 162 -10.91 -13.83 13.70
C TYR A 162 -10.87 -12.58 14.60
N PHE A 163 -9.77 -12.40 15.30
CA PHE A 163 -9.54 -11.21 16.13
C PHE A 163 -9.65 -9.94 15.29
N TYR A 164 -8.99 -9.89 14.14
CA TYR A 164 -9.03 -8.72 13.26
C TYR A 164 -10.44 -8.46 12.73
N PHE A 165 -11.19 -9.52 12.36
CA PHE A 165 -12.60 -9.39 11.98
C PHE A 165 -13.42 -8.78 13.12
N CYS A 166 -13.29 -9.28 14.34
CA CYS A 166 -14.03 -8.75 15.49
C CYS A 166 -13.67 -7.29 15.78
N VAL A 167 -12.39 -6.94 15.69
CA VAL A 167 -11.95 -5.55 15.85
C VAL A 167 -12.54 -4.66 14.76
N GLN A 168 -12.44 -5.08 13.50
CA GLN A 168 -12.92 -4.32 12.34
C GLN A 168 -14.43 -4.11 12.39
N TYR A 169 -15.19 -5.18 12.63
CA TYR A 169 -16.64 -5.17 12.47
C TYR A 169 -17.36 -4.68 13.72
N PHE A 170 -17.00 -5.19 14.90
CA PHE A 170 -17.68 -4.84 16.16
C PHE A 170 -16.99 -3.70 16.89
N LEU A 171 -15.71 -3.84 17.24
CA LEU A 171 -15.02 -2.89 18.11
C LEU A 171 -14.83 -1.52 17.44
N LYS A 172 -14.55 -1.50 16.15
CA LYS A 172 -14.42 -0.29 15.33
C LYS A 172 -15.69 0.08 14.58
N LEU A 173 -16.83 -0.51 14.99
CA LEU A 173 -18.15 -0.18 14.50
C LEU A 173 -18.35 -0.34 12.98
N GLY A 174 -17.57 -1.19 12.32
CA GLY A 174 -17.77 -1.51 10.89
C GLY A 174 -19.18 -2.02 10.58
N VAL A 175 -19.91 -2.54 11.58
CA VAL A 175 -21.32 -2.93 11.49
C VAL A 175 -22.22 -1.76 11.06
N LEU A 176 -21.87 -0.51 11.39
CA LEU A 176 -22.64 0.69 11.04
C LEU A 176 -22.50 1.05 9.53
N ASP A 177 -21.54 0.51 8.84
CA ASP A 177 -21.42 0.63 7.39
C ASP A 177 -22.30 -0.40 6.64
N GLY A 178 -23.15 -1.14 7.38
CA GLY A 178 -24.13 -2.07 6.85
C GLY A 178 -23.48 -3.21 6.05
N HIS A 179 -24.09 -3.57 4.91
CA HIS A 179 -23.61 -4.68 4.08
C HIS A 179 -22.17 -4.48 3.59
N ALA A 180 -21.79 -3.27 3.19
CA ALA A 180 -20.42 -2.99 2.73
C ALA A 180 -19.40 -3.18 3.84
N GLY A 181 -19.71 -2.76 5.08
CA GLY A 181 -18.87 -2.98 6.25
C GLY A 181 -18.68 -4.46 6.58
N LEU A 182 -19.76 -5.25 6.50
CA LEU A 182 -19.69 -6.71 6.71
C LEU A 182 -18.80 -7.37 5.65
N GLN A 183 -19.06 -7.10 4.37
CA GLN A 183 -18.28 -7.69 3.29
C GLN A 183 -16.80 -7.31 3.36
N TYR A 184 -16.51 -6.06 3.70
CA TYR A 184 -15.13 -5.62 3.90
C TYR A 184 -14.46 -6.32 5.09
N ALA A 185 -15.16 -6.50 6.21
CA ALA A 185 -14.63 -7.22 7.36
C ALA A 185 -14.37 -8.70 7.05
N LEU A 186 -15.28 -9.36 6.34
CA LEU A 186 -15.08 -10.74 5.85
C LEU A 186 -13.91 -10.83 4.87
N TYR A 187 -13.76 -9.84 4.01
CA TYR A 187 -12.64 -9.77 3.09
C TYR A 187 -11.30 -9.61 3.84
N LYS A 188 -11.23 -8.78 4.88
CA LYS A 188 -10.04 -8.65 5.73
C LYS A 188 -9.73 -9.94 6.50
N PHE A 189 -10.76 -10.68 6.92
CA PHE A 189 -10.60 -12.02 7.49
C PHE A 189 -9.95 -12.98 6.47
N TRP A 190 -10.46 -13.01 5.23
CA TRP A 190 -9.86 -13.80 4.14
C TRP A 190 -8.41 -13.40 3.89
N TYR A 191 -8.10 -12.11 3.82
CA TYR A 191 -6.76 -11.59 3.60
C TYR A 191 -5.77 -12.11 4.65
N PHE A 192 -6.06 -11.93 5.94
CA PHE A 192 -5.18 -12.41 7.00
C PHE A 192 -5.12 -13.94 7.09
N SER A 193 -6.19 -14.63 6.74
CA SER A 193 -6.18 -16.10 6.60
C SER A 193 -5.23 -16.53 5.48
N THR A 194 -5.25 -15.84 4.35
CA THR A 194 -4.35 -16.09 3.21
C THR A 194 -2.88 -15.84 3.61
N VAL A 195 -2.59 -14.71 4.26
CA VAL A 195 -1.24 -14.43 4.77
C VAL A 195 -0.76 -15.55 5.69
N ARG A 196 -1.63 -15.98 6.62
CA ARG A 196 -1.31 -17.08 7.54
C ARG A 196 -1.02 -18.38 6.80
N LEU A 197 -1.83 -18.77 5.82
CA LEU A 197 -1.60 -19.97 5.02
C LEU A 197 -0.26 -19.91 4.29
N LEU A 198 0.04 -18.78 3.65
CA LEU A 198 1.35 -18.58 3.02
C LEU A 198 2.51 -18.69 4.00
N LEU A 199 2.35 -18.21 5.24
CA LEU A 199 3.37 -18.35 6.28
C LEU A 199 3.57 -19.79 6.77
N LEU A 200 2.53 -20.63 6.70
CA LEU A 200 2.58 -22.05 7.07
C LEU A 200 3.09 -22.93 5.92
N GLU A 201 3.03 -22.45 4.70
CA GLU A 201 3.57 -23.14 3.54
C GLU A 201 5.09 -23.25 3.66
N PRO A 202 5.66 -24.47 3.51
CA PRO A 202 7.10 -24.62 3.52
C PRO A 202 7.72 -23.78 2.38
N PRO A 203 8.94 -23.23 2.55
CA PRO A 203 9.62 -22.54 1.48
C PRO A 203 9.66 -23.45 0.24
N SER A 204 9.07 -23.01 -0.86
CA SER A 204 9.16 -23.76 -2.11
C SER A 204 10.64 -23.79 -2.55
N GLU A 205 11.21 -24.98 -2.67
CA GLU A 205 12.58 -25.17 -3.19
C GLU A 205 12.73 -24.72 -4.64
N SER A 206 11.62 -24.38 -5.29
CA SER A 206 11.57 -23.81 -6.64
C SER A 206 11.14 -22.35 -6.59
N GLY A 207 12.11 -21.44 -6.39
CA GLY A 207 11.97 -20.13 -7.01
C GLY A 207 11.73 -20.36 -8.52
N PRO A 208 10.99 -19.49 -9.24
CA PRO A 208 10.89 -19.63 -10.68
C PRO A 208 12.33 -19.69 -11.21
N ALA A 209 12.67 -20.83 -11.82
CA ALA A 209 13.91 -20.95 -12.56
C ALA A 209 13.88 -19.82 -13.58
N VAL A 210 14.67 -18.79 -13.37
CA VAL A 210 14.95 -17.80 -14.40
C VAL A 210 15.54 -18.63 -15.54
N PRO A 211 14.85 -18.76 -16.72
CA PRO A 211 15.45 -19.51 -17.82
C PRO A 211 16.78 -18.85 -18.11
N SER A 212 17.84 -19.64 -18.00
CA SER A 212 19.18 -19.21 -18.35
C SER A 212 19.13 -18.68 -19.79
N VAL A 213 19.74 -17.51 -20.02
CA VAL A 213 19.88 -16.93 -21.36
C VAL A 213 20.60 -17.91 -22.32
N ALA A 214 21.15 -19.02 -21.83
CA ALA A 214 21.76 -20.08 -22.60
C ALA A 214 20.77 -21.04 -23.31
N ASP A 215 19.47 -21.04 -22.92
CA ASP A 215 18.46 -21.94 -23.50
C ASP A 215 17.58 -21.28 -24.59
N ALA A 216 17.96 -20.11 -25.09
CA ALA A 216 17.32 -19.54 -26.28
C ALA A 216 17.71 -20.36 -27.52
N PRO A 217 16.75 -20.93 -28.27
CA PRO A 217 17.06 -21.65 -29.49
C PRO A 217 17.73 -20.68 -30.48
N GLN A 218 18.99 -20.94 -30.81
CA GLN A 218 19.67 -20.30 -31.92
C GLN A 218 19.03 -20.76 -33.24
N GLY A 219 18.12 -19.94 -33.78
CA GLY A 219 17.51 -20.23 -35.06
C GLY A 219 16.23 -19.49 -35.34
N ALA A 220 16.27 -18.20 -35.52
CA ALA A 220 15.29 -17.44 -36.32
C ALA A 220 15.81 -16.04 -36.64
N ALA A 221 16.94 -15.99 -37.36
CA ALA A 221 17.25 -14.83 -38.17
C ALA A 221 16.78 -15.18 -39.59
N ASP A 222 15.57 -14.80 -39.92
CA ASP A 222 15.12 -14.39 -41.24
C ASP A 222 13.57 -14.37 -41.32
N ALA A 223 12.98 -13.24 -41.06
CA ALA A 223 11.64 -12.91 -41.55
C ALA A 223 11.51 -11.38 -41.62
N THR A 224 11.95 -10.85 -42.73
CA THR A 224 11.60 -9.50 -43.19
C THR A 224 10.07 -9.37 -43.33
N LEU A 225 9.47 -8.57 -42.51
CA LEU A 225 8.09 -8.14 -42.67
C LEU A 225 8.05 -6.87 -43.55
N PRO A 226 7.24 -6.83 -44.59
CA PRO A 226 7.06 -5.62 -45.39
C PRO A 226 6.18 -4.62 -44.70
N LEU A 227 6.70 -3.39 -44.60
CA LEU A 227 5.92 -2.19 -44.27
C LEU A 227 4.89 -1.94 -45.38
N GLN A 228 3.61 -2.04 -45.08
CA GLN A 228 2.58 -1.41 -45.89
C GLN A 228 1.80 -0.43 -45.03
N ALA A 229 2.10 0.84 -45.25
CA ALA A 229 1.30 1.96 -44.78
C ALA A 229 0.05 2.06 -45.69
N ASP A 230 -1.14 2.05 -45.09
CA ASP A 230 -2.34 2.52 -45.79
C ASP A 230 -3.09 3.52 -44.85
N ILE A 231 -2.75 4.79 -45.08
CA ILE A 231 -3.42 5.93 -44.46
C ILE A 231 -4.60 6.25 -45.36
N ARG A 232 -5.81 5.89 -44.98
CA ARG A 232 -7.05 6.44 -45.55
C ARG A 232 -7.62 7.50 -44.64
N THR A 233 -7.54 8.73 -45.06
CA THR A 233 -8.31 9.87 -44.59
C THR A 233 -9.80 9.75 -45.02
N PRO A 234 -10.78 10.01 -44.17
CA PRO A 234 -12.15 10.25 -44.61
C PRO A 234 -12.26 11.68 -45.15
N ARG A 235 -12.86 11.80 -46.30
CA ARG A 235 -13.42 13.04 -46.86
C ARG A 235 -14.90 13.12 -46.49
N ASP A 236 -15.28 14.36 -46.22
CA ASP A 236 -16.61 14.99 -46.13
C ASP A 236 -17.33 14.81 -44.80
#